data_a2aed119bebbb0668c92d6fe7fea6687
#
_entry.id   a2aed119bebbb0668c92d6fe7fea6687
#
_cell.length_a   1.000
_cell.length_b   1.000
_cell.length_c   1.000
_cell.angle_alpha   90.00
_cell.angle_beta   90.00
_cell.angle_gamma   90.00
#
_symmetry.space_group_name_H-M   'P 1'
#
loop_
_entity.id
_entity.type
_entity.pdbx_description
1 polymer ?
#
loop_
_entity_poly.entity_id
_entity_poly.type
_entity_poly.pdbx_seq_one_letter_code
_entity_poly.pdbx_strand_id
1 'polypeptide(L)'
;TWRSTGDISIKDDVMEEVARMYGYDNLEATEFTTTFTGDINQKDKNLVRNIKEYLAVRCGMQEIYTYPWMNDVFVNAVLQNTDGILKLSTPPAPDMSFIRSSLLPNLCEAVVKNERYFNEFAIFEEAQVFFDRNYTSVYDETESLPEQRRHIGAAFASSEKDINTLFREAKGVLEYMPRYTHMETYEFTKDEKPAWADNIVWLNLCLDGEKIGDMGLVAKKVSMECGIKNLS
;
A
#
# COMPACT_ATOMS: atom_id res chain seq x y z
N THR A 1 -28.18 21.81 -22.88
CA THR A 1 -28.40 22.93 -21.92
C THR A 1 -27.33 24.00 -22.15
N TRP A 2 -27.74 25.22 -22.30
CA TRP A 2 -26.82 26.32 -22.66
C TRP A 2 -26.13 26.97 -21.45
N ARG A 3 -26.57 26.67 -20.23
CA ARG A 3 -25.99 27.22 -18.98
C ARG A 3 -25.22 26.26 -18.16
N SER A 4 -25.52 24.97 -18.24
CA SER A 4 -24.84 23.91 -17.51
C SER A 4 -24.13 23.01 -18.51
N THR A 5 -23.03 23.54 -19.02
CA THR A 5 -22.21 22.81 -19.99
C THR A 5 -21.53 21.66 -19.27
N GLY A 6 -22.01 20.44 -19.48
CA GLY A 6 -21.36 19.23 -19.06
C GLY A 6 -22.07 18.43 -17.95
N ASP A 7 -23.19 18.93 -17.42
CA ASP A 7 -23.96 18.19 -16.40
C ASP A 7 -25.06 17.28 -17.00
N ILE A 8 -25.46 17.48 -18.25
CA ILE A 8 -26.42 16.62 -18.95
C ILE A 8 -25.83 16.17 -20.27
N SER A 9 -25.32 14.95 -20.31
CA SER A 9 -24.64 14.35 -21.47
C SER A 9 -25.27 13.05 -21.96
N ILE A 10 -25.92 12.31 -21.08
CA ILE A 10 -26.56 11.04 -21.37
C ILE A 10 -28.06 11.08 -21.01
N LYS A 11 -28.81 10.06 -21.47
CA LYS A 11 -30.25 9.97 -21.20
C LYS A 11 -30.56 9.86 -19.69
N ASP A 12 -29.66 9.27 -18.94
CA ASP A 12 -29.87 9.04 -17.50
C ASP A 12 -29.82 10.37 -16.73
N ASP A 13 -29.02 11.34 -17.16
CA ASP A 13 -29.01 12.71 -16.62
C ASP A 13 -30.39 13.37 -16.80
N VAL A 14 -31.02 13.17 -17.96
CA VAL A 14 -32.40 13.69 -18.20
C VAL A 14 -33.42 12.97 -17.35
N MET A 15 -33.25 11.66 -17.14
CA MET A 15 -34.12 10.88 -16.27
C MET A 15 -34.01 11.34 -14.80
N GLU A 16 -32.81 11.68 -14.35
CA GLU A 16 -32.56 12.27 -13.03
C GLU A 16 -33.33 13.59 -12.85
N GLU A 17 -33.23 14.50 -13.80
CA GLU A 17 -33.96 15.77 -13.75
C GLU A 17 -35.49 15.58 -13.71
N VAL A 18 -36.01 14.65 -14.51
CA VAL A 18 -37.44 14.30 -14.48
C VAL A 18 -37.83 13.70 -13.14
N ALA A 19 -37.07 12.77 -12.59
CA ALA A 19 -37.31 12.13 -11.31
C ALA A 19 -37.26 13.15 -10.17
N ARG A 20 -36.32 14.10 -10.22
CA ARG A 20 -36.20 15.18 -9.25
C ARG A 20 -37.43 16.10 -9.27
N MET A 21 -37.94 16.44 -10.44
CA MET A 21 -39.14 17.27 -10.57
C MET A 21 -40.44 16.51 -10.19
N TYR A 22 -40.48 15.23 -10.48
CA TYR A 22 -41.61 14.35 -10.05
C TYR A 22 -41.62 14.13 -8.54
N GLY A 23 -40.44 14.14 -7.92
CA GLY A 23 -40.19 13.85 -6.50
C GLY A 23 -39.84 12.40 -6.27
N TYR A 24 -38.68 12.15 -5.72
CA TYR A 24 -38.20 10.78 -5.44
C TYR A 24 -39.13 10.02 -4.49
N ASP A 25 -39.80 10.71 -3.57
CA ASP A 25 -40.76 10.10 -2.64
C ASP A 25 -41.98 9.51 -3.34
N ASN A 26 -42.27 9.90 -4.58
CA ASN A 26 -43.33 9.37 -5.39
C ASN A 26 -42.94 8.10 -6.18
N LEU A 27 -41.67 7.71 -6.14
CA LEU A 27 -41.18 6.50 -6.78
C LEU A 27 -41.32 5.33 -5.81
N GLU A 28 -41.99 4.27 -6.24
CA GLU A 28 -42.09 3.04 -5.44
C GLU A 28 -40.72 2.33 -5.40
N ALA A 29 -40.31 1.96 -4.18
CA ALA A 29 -39.12 1.12 -4.01
C ALA A 29 -39.44 -0.30 -4.49
N THR A 30 -38.74 -0.75 -5.49
CA THR A 30 -38.83 -2.14 -6.00
C THR A 30 -37.67 -2.97 -5.48
N GLU A 31 -37.99 -4.17 -4.98
CA GLU A 31 -36.97 -5.12 -4.57
C GLU A 31 -36.19 -5.63 -5.82
N PHE A 32 -34.89 -5.50 -5.72
CA PHE A 32 -34.00 -6.03 -6.74
C PHE A 32 -33.79 -7.54 -6.51
N THR A 33 -34.19 -8.36 -7.46
CA THR A 33 -33.99 -9.80 -7.41
C THR A 33 -32.96 -10.23 -8.46
N THR A 34 -31.90 -10.89 -8.04
CA THR A 34 -30.89 -11.46 -8.93
C THR A 34 -30.55 -12.90 -8.53
N THR A 35 -30.11 -13.68 -9.51
CA THR A 35 -29.59 -15.01 -9.27
C THR A 35 -28.06 -14.96 -9.31
N PHE A 36 -27.43 -15.39 -8.22
CA PHE A 36 -25.98 -15.52 -8.19
C PHE A 36 -25.57 -16.78 -8.98
N THR A 37 -24.82 -16.58 -10.05
CA THR A 37 -24.28 -17.64 -10.87
C THR A 37 -22.74 -17.55 -10.87
N GLY A 38 -22.08 -18.66 -10.54
CA GLY A 38 -20.62 -18.77 -10.61
C GLY A 38 -19.92 -18.86 -9.26
N ASP A 39 -18.70 -19.31 -9.29
CA ASP A 39 -17.82 -19.38 -8.11
C ASP A 39 -17.18 -18.01 -7.87
N ILE A 40 -17.49 -17.45 -6.71
CA ILE A 40 -16.97 -16.13 -6.28
C ILE A 40 -15.63 -16.30 -5.55
N ASN A 41 -15.01 -17.48 -5.61
CA ASN A 41 -13.75 -17.73 -4.92
C ASN A 41 -12.59 -16.99 -5.59
N GLN A 42 -12.27 -15.82 -5.09
CA GLN A 42 -11.15 -14.99 -5.53
C GLN A 42 -9.92 -15.31 -4.69
N LYS A 43 -9.08 -16.22 -5.15
CA LYS A 43 -7.88 -16.71 -4.44
C LYS A 43 -7.01 -15.56 -3.93
N ASP A 44 -6.76 -14.56 -4.77
CA ASP A 44 -5.90 -13.42 -4.41
C ASP A 44 -6.49 -12.59 -3.27
N LYS A 45 -7.79 -12.32 -3.29
CA LYS A 45 -8.46 -11.60 -2.21
C LYS A 45 -8.48 -12.40 -0.90
N ASN A 46 -8.62 -13.72 -0.99
CA ASN A 46 -8.55 -14.58 0.18
C ASN A 46 -7.15 -14.60 0.77
N LEU A 47 -6.11 -14.67 -0.06
CA LEU A 47 -4.72 -14.61 0.39
C LEU A 47 -4.44 -13.29 1.12
N VAL A 48 -4.81 -12.17 0.52
CA VAL A 48 -4.64 -10.84 1.14
C VAL A 48 -5.36 -10.78 2.49
N ARG A 49 -6.61 -11.24 2.56
CA ARG A 49 -7.36 -11.28 3.82
C ARG A 49 -6.63 -12.14 4.87
N ASN A 50 -6.17 -13.33 4.51
CA ASN A 50 -5.46 -14.21 5.42
C ASN A 50 -4.16 -13.56 5.94
N ILE A 51 -3.43 -12.86 5.08
CA ILE A 51 -2.22 -12.12 5.49
C ILE A 51 -2.58 -11.00 6.47
N LYS A 52 -3.60 -10.21 6.17
CA LYS A 52 -4.05 -9.12 7.06
C LYS A 52 -4.53 -9.66 8.41
N GLU A 53 -5.32 -10.73 8.43
CA GLU A 53 -5.74 -11.39 9.67
C GLU A 53 -4.54 -11.94 10.46
N TYR A 54 -3.56 -12.53 9.78
CA TYR A 54 -2.34 -12.99 10.42
C TYR A 54 -1.58 -11.84 11.08
N LEU A 55 -1.32 -10.77 10.34
CA LEU A 55 -0.57 -9.61 10.86
C LEU A 55 -1.32 -8.91 12.01
N ALA A 56 -2.61 -8.66 11.86
CA ALA A 56 -3.39 -7.95 12.87
C ALA A 56 -3.68 -8.83 14.09
N VAL A 57 -4.19 -10.05 13.89
CA VAL A 57 -4.72 -10.85 15.01
C VAL A 57 -3.65 -11.71 15.67
N ARG A 58 -2.75 -12.31 14.89
CA ARG A 58 -1.70 -13.19 15.42
C ARG A 58 -0.45 -12.44 15.83
N CYS A 59 -0.05 -11.44 15.04
CA CYS A 59 1.17 -10.67 15.30
C CYS A 59 0.91 -9.38 16.09
N GLY A 60 -0.37 -9.00 16.31
CA GLY A 60 -0.74 -7.81 17.08
C GLY A 60 -0.35 -6.48 16.41
N MET A 61 -0.15 -6.49 15.10
CA MET A 61 0.22 -5.29 14.35
C MET A 61 -1.00 -4.42 14.06
N GLN A 62 -0.79 -3.11 13.94
CA GLN A 62 -1.84 -2.17 13.58
C GLN A 62 -1.88 -1.97 12.06
N GLU A 63 -3.03 -2.19 11.44
CA GLU A 63 -3.22 -1.83 10.04
C GLU A 63 -3.37 -0.32 9.90
N ILE A 64 -2.64 0.25 8.95
CA ILE A 64 -2.76 1.66 8.60
C ILE A 64 -3.14 1.82 7.14
N TYR A 65 -3.68 2.99 6.81
CA TYR A 65 -4.02 3.37 5.44
C TYR A 65 -3.38 4.72 5.14
N THR A 66 -2.54 4.75 4.12
CA THR A 66 -1.93 5.98 3.64
C THR A 66 -2.46 6.35 2.26
N TYR A 67 -2.34 7.61 1.90
CA TYR A 67 -2.67 8.04 0.55
C TYR A 67 -1.64 7.53 -0.47
N PRO A 68 -2.02 7.37 -1.74
CA PRO A 68 -1.10 6.89 -2.77
C PRO A 68 0.00 7.89 -3.15
N TRP A 69 -0.13 9.16 -2.79
CA TRP A 69 0.95 10.14 -2.94
C TRP A 69 1.91 10.10 -1.77
N MET A 70 3.15 10.45 -2.04
CA MET A 70 4.24 10.41 -1.08
C MET A 70 4.82 11.80 -0.86
N ASN A 71 5.24 12.07 0.37
CA ASN A 71 5.99 13.27 0.67
C ASN A 71 7.43 13.16 0.15
N ASP A 72 7.88 14.20 -0.56
CA ASP A 72 9.15 14.24 -1.27
C ASP A 72 10.37 14.03 -0.36
N VAL A 73 10.29 14.43 0.91
CA VAL A 73 11.36 14.22 1.90
C VAL A 73 11.59 12.72 2.11
N PHE A 74 10.52 11.96 2.36
CA PHE A 74 10.62 10.52 2.59
C PHE A 74 10.98 9.76 1.32
N VAL A 75 10.48 10.20 0.16
CA VAL A 75 10.86 9.62 -1.13
C VAL A 75 12.36 9.72 -1.36
N ASN A 76 12.92 10.92 -1.22
CA ASN A 76 14.35 11.16 -1.44
C ASN A 76 15.22 10.41 -0.42
N ALA A 77 14.82 10.36 0.84
CA ALA A 77 15.55 9.65 1.89
C ALA A 77 15.59 8.14 1.67
N VAL A 78 14.43 7.55 1.33
CA VAL A 78 14.24 6.09 1.27
C VAL A 78 14.64 5.51 -0.08
N LEU A 79 14.16 6.10 -1.18
CA LEU A 79 14.35 5.53 -2.52
C LEU A 79 15.66 5.96 -3.16
N GLN A 80 16.23 7.10 -2.73
CA GLN A 80 17.52 7.67 -3.18
C GLN A 80 17.62 7.96 -4.69
N ASN A 81 16.88 7.23 -5.52
CA ASN A 81 16.69 7.48 -6.94
C ASN A 81 15.20 7.58 -7.24
N THR A 82 14.79 8.68 -7.86
CA THR A 82 13.41 8.97 -8.23
C THR A 82 13.14 8.84 -9.73
N ASP A 83 14.13 8.38 -10.50
CA ASP A 83 13.96 8.15 -11.94
C ASP A 83 12.91 7.05 -12.18
N GLY A 84 11.98 7.33 -13.08
CA GLY A 84 10.87 6.41 -13.41
C GLY A 84 9.77 6.31 -12.35
N ILE A 85 9.79 7.15 -11.31
CA ILE A 85 8.65 7.25 -10.39
C ILE A 85 7.62 8.22 -10.97
N LEU A 86 6.36 7.78 -11.00
CA LEU A 86 5.26 8.59 -11.49
C LEU A 86 5.06 9.85 -10.64
N LYS A 87 4.80 10.97 -11.33
CA LYS A 87 4.48 12.25 -10.70
C LYS A 87 3.06 12.68 -11.02
N LEU A 88 2.41 13.29 -10.03
CA LEU A 88 1.12 13.93 -10.22
C LEU A 88 1.28 15.23 -10.99
N SER A 89 0.43 15.44 -12.00
CA SER A 89 0.36 16.72 -12.71
C SER A 89 -0.19 17.85 -11.82
N THR A 90 -1.07 17.47 -10.88
CA THR A 90 -1.65 18.40 -9.90
C THR A 90 -1.57 17.74 -8.53
N PRO A 91 -0.45 17.92 -7.80
CA PRO A 91 -0.27 17.33 -6.48
C PRO A 91 -1.18 18.00 -5.44
N PRO A 92 -1.63 17.26 -4.40
CA PRO A 92 -2.48 17.80 -3.33
C PRO A 92 -1.74 18.83 -2.46
N ALA A 93 -0.42 18.75 -2.40
CA ALA A 93 0.46 19.73 -1.76
C ALA A 93 1.78 19.82 -2.54
N PRO A 94 2.52 20.94 -2.46
CA PRO A 94 3.75 21.14 -3.23
C PRO A 94 4.85 20.11 -2.95
N ASP A 95 4.84 19.53 -1.78
CA ASP A 95 5.79 18.49 -1.29
C ASP A 95 5.26 17.06 -1.41
N MET A 96 4.16 16.84 -2.13
CA MET A 96 3.52 15.53 -2.34
C MET A 96 3.37 15.23 -3.83
N SER A 97 4.48 15.24 -4.54
CA SER A 97 4.47 15.18 -6.01
C SER A 97 4.50 13.76 -6.58
N PHE A 98 4.95 12.76 -5.83
CA PHE A 98 5.14 11.40 -6.32
C PHE A 98 3.99 10.47 -5.97
N ILE A 99 3.65 9.56 -6.91
CA ILE A 99 2.80 8.40 -6.66
C ILE A 99 3.67 7.24 -6.19
N ARG A 100 3.23 6.52 -5.17
CA ARG A 100 4.01 5.45 -4.52
C ARG A 100 4.35 4.30 -5.47
N SER A 101 5.65 4.05 -5.63
CA SER A 101 6.22 2.84 -6.22
C SER A 101 6.63 1.83 -5.13
N SER A 102 6.60 2.24 -3.87
CA SER A 102 6.89 1.45 -2.68
C SER A 102 6.06 1.99 -1.51
N LEU A 103 5.73 1.15 -0.54
CA LEU A 103 5.04 1.56 0.70
C LEU A 103 6.01 2.15 1.75
N LEU A 104 7.31 1.95 1.58
CA LEU A 104 8.28 2.30 2.61
C LEU A 104 8.37 3.80 2.93
N PRO A 105 8.32 4.74 1.96
CA PRO A 105 8.27 6.16 2.28
C PRO A 105 7.07 6.55 3.16
N ASN A 106 5.88 6.03 2.84
CA ASN A 106 4.67 6.27 3.63
C ASN A 106 4.75 5.64 5.02
N LEU A 107 5.33 4.43 5.15
CA LEU A 107 5.56 3.79 6.44
C LEU A 107 6.56 4.58 7.30
N CYS A 108 7.65 5.09 6.72
CA CYS A 108 8.59 5.95 7.44
C CYS A 108 7.91 7.24 7.93
N GLU A 109 7.06 7.85 7.12
CA GLU A 109 6.26 9.00 7.53
C GLU A 109 5.30 8.65 8.68
N ALA A 110 4.66 7.49 8.62
CA ALA A 110 3.79 6.99 9.68
C ALA A 110 4.57 6.73 10.98
N VAL A 111 5.79 6.18 10.89
CA VAL A 111 6.68 6.00 12.06
C VAL A 111 6.98 7.35 12.70
N VAL A 112 7.41 8.35 11.95
CA VAL A 112 7.71 9.71 12.47
C VAL A 112 6.49 10.34 13.14
N LYS A 113 5.29 10.14 12.60
CA LYS A 113 4.05 10.67 13.18
C LYS A 113 3.68 10.00 14.50
N ASN A 114 4.04 8.72 14.69
CA ASN A 114 3.64 7.92 15.84
C ASN A 114 4.70 7.85 16.94
N GLU A 115 6.00 7.99 16.65
CA GLU A 115 7.09 7.89 17.63
C GLU A 115 6.96 8.84 18.84
N ARG A 116 6.24 9.94 18.70
CA ARG A 116 5.97 10.89 19.78
C ARG A 116 4.90 10.43 20.77
N TYR A 117 4.13 9.40 20.42
CA TYR A 117 3.03 8.89 21.24
C TYR A 117 3.30 7.50 21.79
N PHE A 118 4.12 6.71 21.09
CA PHE A 118 4.36 5.31 21.42
C PHE A 118 5.86 5.00 21.42
N ASN A 119 6.32 4.36 22.47
CA ASN A 119 7.71 3.90 22.59
C ASN A 119 7.96 2.61 21.81
N GLU A 120 6.90 1.84 21.56
CA GLU A 120 6.95 0.59 20.80
C GLU A 120 5.65 0.40 20.03
N PHE A 121 5.76 0.06 18.76
CA PHE A 121 4.62 -0.28 17.91
C PHE A 121 5.06 -1.02 16.66
N ALA A 122 4.11 -1.77 16.10
CA ALA A 122 4.27 -2.42 14.80
C ALA A 122 3.06 -2.09 13.92
N ILE A 123 3.33 -1.59 12.72
CA ILE A 123 2.31 -1.17 11.76
C ILE A 123 2.49 -1.90 10.44
N PHE A 124 1.41 -2.09 9.70
CA PHE A 124 1.46 -2.61 8.34
C PHE A 124 0.41 -1.94 7.46
N GLU A 125 0.66 -1.96 6.16
CA GLU A 125 -0.26 -1.52 5.13
C GLU A 125 -0.25 -2.50 3.96
N GLU A 126 -1.43 -2.83 3.46
CA GLU A 126 -1.61 -3.51 2.19
C GLU A 126 -2.21 -2.53 1.21
N ALA A 127 -1.52 -2.27 0.10
CA ALA A 127 -1.98 -1.30 -0.87
C ALA A 127 -1.34 -1.48 -2.25
N GLN A 128 -1.93 -0.83 -3.24
CA GLN A 128 -1.38 -0.78 -4.59
C GLN A 128 -0.21 0.19 -4.69
N VAL A 129 0.81 -0.20 -5.42
CA VAL A 129 1.93 0.63 -5.87
C VAL A 129 1.90 0.74 -7.38
N PHE A 130 2.52 1.78 -7.93
CA PHE A 130 2.37 2.17 -9.33
C PHE A 130 3.75 2.32 -9.97
N PHE A 131 3.88 1.79 -11.20
CA PHE A 131 5.12 1.84 -11.96
C PHE A 131 4.88 2.54 -13.31
N ASP A 132 5.90 3.25 -13.77
CA ASP A 132 5.90 3.90 -15.10
C ASP A 132 6.07 2.85 -16.21
N ARG A 133 5.07 2.00 -16.36
CA ARG A 133 4.94 1.03 -17.43
C ARG A 133 3.50 1.07 -17.92
N ASN A 134 3.34 1.12 -19.22
CA ASN A 134 2.00 1.07 -19.82
C ASN A 134 1.39 -0.31 -19.60
N TYR A 135 0.27 -0.32 -18.93
CA TYR A 135 -0.60 -1.47 -18.80
C TYR A 135 -1.89 -1.19 -19.55
N THR A 136 -2.22 -2.04 -20.53
CA THR A 136 -3.50 -1.96 -21.21
C THR A 136 -4.55 -2.67 -20.36
N SER A 137 -5.64 -1.99 -20.05
CA SER A 137 -6.74 -2.57 -19.26
C SER A 137 -7.35 -3.77 -20.02
N VAL A 138 -7.67 -4.83 -19.27
CA VAL A 138 -8.38 -6.00 -19.81
C VAL A 138 -9.82 -5.63 -20.26
N TYR A 139 -10.35 -4.54 -19.72
CA TYR A 139 -11.72 -4.08 -19.96
C TYR A 139 -11.79 -2.98 -21.02
N ASP A 140 -10.72 -2.24 -21.24
CA ASP A 140 -10.63 -1.18 -22.23
C ASP A 140 -9.22 -1.12 -22.81
N GLU A 141 -9.04 -1.64 -24.02
CA GLU A 141 -7.74 -1.66 -24.73
C GLU A 141 -7.24 -0.26 -25.12
N THR A 142 -8.09 0.75 -25.04
CA THR A 142 -7.76 2.13 -25.40
C THR A 142 -7.26 2.92 -24.19
N GLU A 143 -7.48 2.44 -22.98
CA GLU A 143 -7.07 3.08 -21.73
C GLU A 143 -5.68 2.61 -21.30
N SER A 144 -4.70 3.50 -21.44
CA SER A 144 -3.34 3.27 -20.96
C SER A 144 -3.24 3.67 -19.49
N LEU A 145 -3.15 2.67 -18.60
CA LEU A 145 -2.95 2.85 -17.17
C LEU A 145 -1.49 2.55 -16.80
N PRO A 146 -0.97 3.11 -15.69
CA PRO A 146 0.29 2.67 -15.12
C PRO A 146 0.16 1.23 -14.61
N GLU A 147 1.25 0.46 -14.65
CA GLU A 147 1.28 -0.87 -14.04
C GLU A 147 1.02 -0.74 -12.54
N GLN A 148 0.10 -1.55 -12.04
CA GLN A 148 -0.29 -1.58 -10.63
C GLN A 148 0.02 -2.94 -10.04
N ARG A 149 0.70 -2.94 -8.88
CA ARG A 149 0.95 -4.16 -8.11
C ARG A 149 0.49 -3.98 -6.67
N ARG A 150 0.01 -5.04 -6.09
CA ARG A 150 -0.37 -5.07 -4.69
C ARG A 150 0.83 -5.44 -3.84
N HIS A 151 1.19 -4.56 -2.91
CA HIS A 151 2.28 -4.78 -1.97
C HIS A 151 1.78 -4.78 -0.54
N ILE A 152 2.52 -5.46 0.32
CA ILE A 152 2.39 -5.38 1.78
C ILE A 152 3.70 -4.83 2.31
N GLY A 153 3.60 -3.78 3.12
CA GLY A 153 4.71 -3.20 3.83
C GLY A 153 4.45 -3.22 5.34
N ALA A 154 5.51 -3.34 6.12
CA ALA A 154 5.41 -3.32 7.57
C ALA A 154 6.59 -2.57 8.18
N ALA A 155 6.38 -1.96 9.35
CA ALA A 155 7.42 -1.32 10.14
C ALA A 155 7.26 -1.71 11.61
N PHE A 156 8.38 -2.09 12.21
CA PHE A 156 8.54 -2.31 13.64
C PHE A 156 9.40 -1.21 14.19
N ALA A 157 8.95 -0.57 15.25
CA ALA A 157 9.63 0.58 15.84
C ALA A 157 9.64 0.46 17.37
N SER A 158 10.80 0.64 18.00
CA SER A 158 10.94 0.60 19.43
C SER A 158 12.11 1.47 19.91
N SER A 159 11.90 2.20 20.99
CA SER A 159 12.97 2.87 21.77
C SER A 159 13.45 2.03 22.94
N GLU A 160 12.82 0.91 23.23
CA GLU A 160 13.06 0.07 24.41
C GLU A 160 13.79 -1.23 24.08
N LYS A 161 13.55 -1.79 22.89
CA LYS A 161 14.16 -3.03 22.45
C LYS A 161 15.49 -2.80 21.76
N ASP A 162 16.43 -3.70 21.95
CA ASP A 162 17.63 -3.72 21.13
C ASP A 162 17.33 -4.17 19.70
N ILE A 163 18.17 -3.75 18.77
CA ILE A 163 18.02 -4.02 17.32
C ILE A 163 17.92 -5.52 17.01
N ASN A 164 18.67 -6.38 17.72
CA ASN A 164 18.65 -7.82 17.45
C ASN A 164 17.30 -8.42 17.83
N THR A 165 16.73 -7.99 18.94
CA THR A 165 15.40 -8.44 19.39
C THR A 165 14.35 -7.97 18.41
N LEU A 166 14.34 -6.70 18.03
CA LEU A 166 13.38 -6.14 17.07
C LEU A 166 13.47 -6.82 15.69
N PHE A 167 14.69 -7.02 15.20
CA PHE A 167 14.90 -7.73 13.91
C PHE A 167 14.42 -9.18 13.95
N ARG A 168 14.64 -9.89 15.06
CA ARG A 168 14.16 -11.29 15.21
C ARG A 168 12.64 -11.34 15.26
N GLU A 169 11.99 -10.40 15.92
CA GLU A 169 10.53 -10.33 15.93
C GLU A 169 9.98 -10.10 14.51
N ALA A 170 10.50 -9.10 13.80
CA ALA A 170 10.10 -8.83 12.42
C ALA A 170 10.35 -10.05 11.50
N LYS A 171 11.53 -10.69 11.63
CA LYS A 171 11.86 -11.89 10.86
C LYS A 171 10.94 -13.05 11.20
N GLY A 172 10.62 -13.24 12.48
CA GLY A 172 9.69 -14.29 12.93
C GLY A 172 8.29 -14.13 12.33
N VAL A 173 7.80 -12.90 12.21
CA VAL A 173 6.52 -12.62 11.53
C VAL A 173 6.57 -13.14 10.08
N LEU A 174 7.63 -12.84 9.35
CA LEU A 174 7.79 -13.30 7.98
C LEU A 174 7.99 -14.83 7.89
N GLU A 175 8.80 -15.43 8.74
CA GLU A 175 9.05 -16.89 8.74
C GLU A 175 7.79 -17.73 8.95
N TYR A 176 6.88 -17.25 9.78
CA TYR A 176 5.64 -17.98 10.08
C TYR A 176 4.47 -17.63 9.18
N MET A 177 4.55 -16.55 8.42
CA MET A 177 3.47 -16.11 7.54
C MET A 177 3.01 -17.20 6.55
N PRO A 178 3.88 -17.91 5.80
CA PRO A 178 3.44 -18.92 4.86
C PRO A 178 2.60 -20.02 5.50
N ARG A 179 2.96 -20.44 6.71
CA ARG A 179 2.25 -21.49 7.45
C ARG A 179 0.81 -21.09 7.79
N TYR A 180 0.57 -19.81 8.15
CA TYR A 180 -0.74 -19.36 8.59
C TYR A 180 -1.62 -18.90 7.43
N THR A 181 -1.03 -18.45 6.35
CA THR A 181 -1.76 -17.93 5.20
C THR A 181 -1.95 -18.97 4.10
N HIS A 182 -1.29 -20.13 4.22
CA HIS A 182 -1.27 -21.19 3.21
C HIS A 182 -0.71 -20.74 1.86
N MET A 183 0.17 -19.74 1.88
CA MET A 183 0.94 -19.31 0.70
C MET A 183 2.18 -20.20 0.53
N GLU A 184 2.81 -20.10 -0.64
CA GLU A 184 4.07 -20.76 -0.91
C GLU A 184 5.18 -20.26 0.02
N THR A 185 6.10 -21.17 0.39
CA THR A 185 7.22 -20.84 1.26
C THR A 185 8.31 -20.15 0.46
N TYR A 186 8.80 -19.04 0.96
CA TYR A 186 9.91 -18.30 0.40
C TYR A 186 11.17 -18.43 1.24
N GLU A 187 12.31 -18.16 0.62
CA GLU A 187 13.62 -18.22 1.24
C GLU A 187 14.14 -16.82 1.60
N PHE A 188 15.00 -16.76 2.62
CA PHE A 188 15.74 -15.55 2.95
C PHE A 188 17.13 -15.64 2.35
N THR A 189 17.48 -14.70 1.50
CA THR A 189 18.78 -14.60 0.86
C THR A 189 19.47 -13.28 1.19
N LYS A 190 20.68 -13.08 0.71
CA LYS A 190 21.45 -11.85 0.91
C LYS A 190 22.17 -11.47 -0.39
N ASP A 191 21.38 -11.25 -1.44
CA ASP A 191 21.90 -11.06 -2.79
C ASP A 191 22.08 -9.59 -3.15
N GLU A 192 21.03 -8.76 -2.95
CA GLU A 192 21.03 -7.37 -3.34
C GLU A 192 20.55 -6.49 -2.18
N LYS A 193 21.47 -5.68 -1.63
CA LYS A 193 21.18 -4.77 -0.53
C LYS A 193 20.23 -3.67 -0.97
N PRO A 194 19.06 -3.51 -0.29
CA PRO A 194 18.20 -2.38 -0.54
C PRO A 194 18.87 -1.05 -0.17
N ALA A 195 18.64 -0.01 -0.96
CA ALA A 195 19.27 1.30 -0.76
C ALA A 195 19.01 1.91 0.62
N TRP A 196 17.80 1.68 1.14
CA TRP A 196 17.35 2.18 2.44
C TRP A 196 17.90 1.40 3.64
N ALA A 197 18.41 0.19 3.42
CA ALA A 197 18.80 -0.72 4.48
C ALA A 197 20.20 -0.45 5.04
N ASP A 198 20.37 -0.78 6.32
CA ASP A 198 21.68 -0.83 6.98
C ASP A 198 22.66 -1.73 6.22
N ASN A 199 23.95 -1.53 6.39
CA ASN A 199 24.96 -2.29 5.66
C ASN A 199 25.08 -3.75 6.07
N ILE A 200 24.62 -4.11 7.25
CA ILE A 200 24.79 -5.44 7.83
C ILE A 200 23.45 -6.16 8.01
N VAL A 201 22.41 -5.43 8.44
CA VAL A 201 21.14 -6.00 8.91
C VAL A 201 20.06 -5.86 7.83
N TRP A 202 20.08 -6.78 6.88
CA TRP A 202 19.08 -6.87 5.81
C TRP A 202 19.03 -8.27 5.22
N LEU A 203 17.90 -8.63 4.61
CA LEU A 203 17.65 -9.87 3.89
C LEU A 203 16.72 -9.60 2.70
N ASN A 204 16.86 -10.38 1.64
CA ASN A 204 15.86 -10.45 0.58
C ASN A 204 14.93 -11.65 0.84
N LEU A 205 13.69 -11.55 0.40
CA LEU A 205 12.73 -12.64 0.36
C LEU A 205 12.65 -13.11 -1.10
N CYS A 206 12.88 -14.39 -1.33
CA CYS A 206 12.89 -14.98 -2.67
C CYS A 206 11.93 -16.17 -2.73
N LEU A 207 11.11 -16.20 -3.78
CA LEU A 207 10.21 -17.30 -4.12
C LEU A 207 10.62 -17.85 -5.49
N ASP A 208 10.92 -19.13 -5.57
CA ASP A 208 11.38 -19.80 -6.80
C ASP A 208 12.55 -19.08 -7.52
N GLY A 209 13.43 -18.47 -6.75
CA GLY A 209 14.58 -17.71 -7.24
C GLY A 209 14.26 -16.27 -7.66
N GLU A 210 13.00 -15.85 -7.61
CA GLU A 210 12.61 -14.46 -7.86
C GLU A 210 12.51 -13.69 -6.54
N LYS A 211 13.07 -12.48 -6.53
CA LYS A 211 12.97 -11.59 -5.38
C LYS A 211 11.56 -11.02 -5.27
N ILE A 212 10.88 -11.30 -4.18
CA ILE A 212 9.51 -10.84 -3.88
C ILE A 212 9.45 -9.72 -2.84
N GLY A 213 10.53 -9.49 -2.10
CA GLY A 213 10.57 -8.46 -1.08
C GLY A 213 11.91 -8.32 -0.38
N ASP A 214 11.94 -7.38 0.54
CA ASP A 214 13.11 -7.06 1.36
C ASP A 214 12.70 -6.86 2.82
N MET A 215 13.59 -7.22 3.74
CA MET A 215 13.50 -6.80 5.13
C MET A 215 14.87 -6.30 5.63
N GLY A 216 14.86 -5.41 6.59
CA GLY A 216 16.11 -4.91 7.15
C GLY A 216 15.92 -3.81 8.17
N LEU A 217 17.01 -3.46 8.83
CA LEU A 217 17.08 -2.26 9.62
C LEU A 217 17.20 -1.05 8.69
N VAL A 218 16.45 0.00 8.95
CA VAL A 218 16.57 1.26 8.22
C VAL A 218 17.94 1.87 8.53
N ALA A 219 18.69 2.22 7.49
CA ALA A 219 20.02 2.80 7.66
C ALA A 219 19.95 4.11 8.46
N LYS A 220 20.93 4.33 9.35
CA LYS A 220 20.97 5.52 10.22
C LYS A 220 20.85 6.83 9.42
N LYS A 221 21.48 6.89 8.24
CA LYS A 221 21.38 8.06 7.34
C LYS A 221 19.91 8.29 6.94
N VAL A 222 19.22 7.25 6.50
CA VAL A 222 17.80 7.31 6.08
C VAL A 222 16.91 7.72 7.25
N SER A 223 17.11 7.13 8.44
CA SER A 223 16.37 7.51 9.66
C SER A 223 16.53 8.99 9.99
N MET A 224 17.77 9.51 9.89
CA MET A 224 18.05 10.93 10.16
C MET A 224 17.39 11.84 9.12
N GLU A 225 17.46 11.50 7.82
CA GLU A 225 16.84 12.26 6.74
C GLU A 225 15.31 12.23 6.82
N CYS A 226 14.71 11.12 7.23
CA CYS A 226 13.29 11.02 7.53
C CYS A 226 12.86 11.77 8.79
N GLY A 227 13.81 12.10 9.69
CA GLY A 227 13.53 12.74 10.97
C GLY A 227 13.10 11.79 12.09
N ILE A 228 13.35 10.48 11.96
CA ILE A 228 13.17 9.47 13.01
C ILE A 228 14.23 9.74 14.08
N LYS A 229 13.81 10.00 15.33
CA LYS A 229 14.72 10.51 16.37
C LYS A 229 15.01 9.53 17.48
N ASN A 230 14.02 8.75 17.88
CA ASN A 230 14.02 8.01 19.14
C ASN A 230 13.86 6.50 18.98
N LEU A 231 13.82 6.00 17.76
CA LEU A 231 13.51 4.60 17.48
C LEU A 231 14.64 3.90 16.71
N SER A 232 14.79 2.64 16.97
CA SER A 232 15.62 1.70 16.21
C SER A 232 14.79 0.96 15.20
#